data_f602dbb18d4b795da2e670a3859b60b3
#
_entry.id   f602dbb18d4b795da2e670a3859b60b3
#
_cell.length_a   1.000
_cell.length_b   1.000
_cell.length_c   1.000
_cell.angle_alpha   90.00
_cell.angle_beta   90.00
_cell.angle_gamma   90.00
#
_symmetry.space_group_name_H-M   'P 1'
#
loop_
_entity.id
_entity.type
_entity.pdbx_description
1 polymer ?
#
loop_
_entity_poly.entity_id
_entity_poly.type
_entity_poly.pdbx_seq_one_letter_code
_entity_poly.pdbx_strand_id
1 'polypeptide(L)'
;MMSSILVLGGAGYIGSHTVYELIAAGEKVVVVDNLQTGFREAVHPDAVFYEGDIRDRAFMDSVFEKEDIDGVIHFAASSQVGESMKNPLKYYSNNLCGTEVLLESMVAHGIDKIVFSSTAATYGEPESIPIMETDSTHPTNCYGETKLSMEKMFKWTALAHNLRFVSLRYFNACGAHPNGEIGEAHSPETHLIPLILQVPNGQREYISIFGNDYDTKDGTCVRDYIHVNDLAQAHILAMEYLRTGGTSDIFNLGNGVGFTVKEVVEVARKVTGHPIPAREEERRSGDPSTLIASSEKAKNILGWKPQFDDLEVIVSTAWKWHNSHPQGYKTV
;
A
#
# COMPACT_ATOMS: atom_id res chain seq x y z
N MET A 1 -2.10 31.32 -1.36
CA MET A 1 -2.74 30.28 -0.51
C MET A 1 -1.84 29.05 -0.59
N MET A 2 -1.73 28.26 0.44
CA MET A 2 -1.00 26.97 0.32
C MET A 2 -1.84 26.04 -0.55
N SER A 3 -1.28 25.52 -1.63
CA SER A 3 -1.90 24.48 -2.46
C SER A 3 -2.06 23.17 -1.67
N SER A 4 -2.92 22.30 -2.15
CA SER A 4 -3.29 21.04 -1.48
C SER A 4 -2.67 19.83 -2.18
N ILE A 5 -2.47 18.74 -1.44
CA ILE A 5 -2.16 17.42 -2.00
C ILE A 5 -3.47 16.64 -2.20
N LEU A 6 -3.70 16.15 -3.41
CA LEU A 6 -4.82 15.26 -3.70
C LEU A 6 -4.43 13.82 -3.43
N VAL A 7 -5.14 13.15 -2.50
CA VAL A 7 -4.93 11.73 -2.18
C VAL A 7 -6.10 10.91 -2.72
N LEU A 8 -5.85 10.14 -3.77
CA LEU A 8 -6.81 9.22 -4.36
C LEU A 8 -6.76 7.87 -3.65
N GLY A 9 -7.90 7.37 -3.20
CA GLY A 9 -7.97 6.19 -2.34
C GLY A 9 -7.62 6.50 -0.87
N GLY A 10 -7.83 7.76 -0.44
CA GLY A 10 -7.47 8.23 0.90
C GLY A 10 -8.37 7.73 2.03
N ALA A 11 -9.44 6.99 1.73
CA ALA A 11 -10.27 6.28 2.71
C ALA A 11 -9.86 4.80 2.87
N GLY A 12 -8.90 4.32 2.06
CA GLY A 12 -8.32 2.98 2.16
C GLY A 12 -7.23 2.90 3.25
N TYR A 13 -6.70 1.71 3.49
CA TYR A 13 -5.74 1.44 4.56
C TYR A 13 -4.49 2.34 4.48
N ILE A 14 -3.69 2.22 3.40
CA ILE A 14 -2.44 3.00 3.28
C ILE A 14 -2.74 4.49 3.03
N GLY A 15 -3.79 4.76 2.25
CA GLY A 15 -4.20 6.14 1.92
C GLY A 15 -4.57 6.94 3.15
N SER A 16 -5.38 6.39 4.07
CA SER A 16 -5.79 7.08 5.30
C SER A 16 -4.60 7.40 6.22
N HIS A 17 -3.66 6.46 6.38
CA HIS A 17 -2.43 6.71 7.15
C HIS A 17 -1.60 7.82 6.50
N THR A 18 -1.50 7.85 5.17
CA THR A 18 -0.80 8.93 4.45
C THR A 18 -1.51 10.28 4.65
N VAL A 19 -2.85 10.31 4.64
CA VAL A 19 -3.62 11.53 4.93
C VAL A 19 -3.34 12.05 6.35
N TYR A 20 -3.33 11.17 7.35
CA TYR A 20 -3.00 11.54 8.74
C TYR A 20 -1.60 12.14 8.86
N GLU A 21 -0.61 11.49 8.27
CA GLU A 21 0.79 11.96 8.31
C GLU A 21 0.99 13.28 7.53
N LEU A 22 0.32 13.47 6.38
CA LEU A 22 0.33 14.73 5.63
C LEU A 22 -0.24 15.89 6.46
N ILE A 23 -1.38 15.69 7.10
CA ILE A 23 -2.01 16.70 7.94
C ILE A 23 -1.14 17.00 9.17
N ALA A 24 -0.55 15.98 9.79
CA ALA A 24 0.39 16.17 10.89
C ALA A 24 1.65 16.96 10.46
N ALA A 25 2.07 16.85 9.19
CA ALA A 25 3.13 17.66 8.60
C ALA A 25 2.70 19.09 8.22
N GLY A 26 1.43 19.45 8.39
CA GLY A 26 0.88 20.78 8.10
C GLY A 26 0.41 20.97 6.65
N GLU A 27 0.29 19.90 5.88
CA GLU A 27 -0.24 19.93 4.52
C GLU A 27 -1.76 20.07 4.50
N LYS A 28 -2.28 20.74 3.47
CA LYS A 28 -3.70 20.69 3.14
C LYS A 28 -3.96 19.49 2.26
N VAL A 29 -4.96 18.70 2.64
CA VAL A 29 -5.23 17.43 1.97
C VAL A 29 -6.65 17.39 1.43
N VAL A 30 -6.78 17.05 0.16
CA VAL A 30 -8.03 16.70 -0.51
C VAL A 30 -8.03 15.19 -0.73
N VAL A 31 -9.10 14.52 -0.34
CA VAL A 31 -9.28 13.07 -0.50
C VAL A 31 -10.38 12.81 -1.52
N VAL A 32 -10.11 11.94 -2.47
CA VAL A 32 -11.12 11.34 -3.36
C VAL A 32 -11.15 9.84 -3.13
N ASP A 33 -12.32 9.29 -2.86
CA ASP A 33 -12.53 7.85 -2.69
C ASP A 33 -13.99 7.50 -3.06
N ASN A 34 -14.21 6.34 -3.66
CA ASN A 34 -15.56 5.86 -3.98
C ASN A 34 -16.16 4.95 -2.89
N LEU A 35 -15.43 4.78 -1.77
CA LEU A 35 -15.80 3.95 -0.62
C LEU A 35 -16.13 2.49 -0.96
N GLN A 36 -15.66 1.99 -2.12
CA GLN A 36 -15.90 0.60 -2.51
C GLN A 36 -15.17 -0.40 -1.61
N THR A 37 -13.97 -0.03 -1.15
CA THR A 37 -13.15 -0.80 -0.22
C THR A 37 -12.60 0.05 0.94
N GLY A 38 -12.68 1.36 0.82
CA GLY A 38 -12.34 2.32 1.86
C GLY A 38 -13.51 2.60 2.80
N PHE A 39 -13.23 3.29 3.90
CA PHE A 39 -14.19 3.63 4.94
C PHE A 39 -14.20 5.14 5.18
N ARG A 40 -15.40 5.73 5.22
CA ARG A 40 -15.55 7.19 5.46
C ARG A 40 -14.94 7.58 6.82
N GLU A 41 -15.04 6.69 7.80
CA GLU A 41 -14.52 6.85 9.16
C GLU A 41 -12.97 6.86 9.23
N ALA A 42 -12.30 6.32 8.21
CA ALA A 42 -10.84 6.37 8.11
C ALA A 42 -10.32 7.72 7.60
N VAL A 43 -11.17 8.58 7.05
CA VAL A 43 -10.76 9.88 6.51
C VAL A 43 -10.59 10.87 7.66
N HIS A 44 -9.41 11.51 7.73
CA HIS A 44 -9.12 12.52 8.75
C HIS A 44 -10.14 13.68 8.70
N PRO A 45 -10.65 14.17 9.84
CA PRO A 45 -11.69 15.21 9.87
C PRO A 45 -11.25 16.54 9.24
N ASP A 46 -9.96 16.86 9.23
CA ASP A 46 -9.43 18.10 8.63
C ASP A 46 -9.17 17.97 7.11
N ALA A 47 -9.34 16.78 6.52
CA ALA A 47 -9.25 16.62 5.07
C ALA A 47 -10.54 17.03 4.37
N VAL A 48 -10.42 17.69 3.23
CA VAL A 48 -11.55 17.89 2.32
C VAL A 48 -11.85 16.58 1.62
N PHE A 49 -13.08 16.08 1.74
CA PHE A 49 -13.44 14.77 1.20
C PHE A 49 -14.48 14.91 0.06
N TYR A 50 -14.18 14.26 -1.05
CA TYR A 50 -15.06 14.07 -2.20
C TYR A 50 -15.33 12.59 -2.41
N GLU A 51 -16.59 12.18 -2.30
CA GLU A 51 -17.00 10.81 -2.66
C GLU A 51 -17.23 10.75 -4.16
N GLY A 52 -16.46 9.90 -4.85
CA GLY A 52 -16.57 9.73 -6.30
C GLY A 52 -15.55 8.76 -6.87
N ASP A 53 -15.74 8.43 -8.13
CA ASP A 53 -14.94 7.44 -8.85
C ASP A 53 -13.92 8.12 -9.76
N ILE A 54 -12.66 7.69 -9.70
CA ILE A 54 -11.58 8.23 -10.55
C ILE A 54 -11.81 7.96 -12.05
N ARG A 55 -12.71 7.04 -12.41
CA ARG A 55 -13.13 6.76 -13.80
C ARG A 55 -14.13 7.78 -14.35
N ASP A 56 -14.70 8.62 -13.51
CA ASP A 56 -15.58 9.69 -13.93
C ASP A 56 -14.77 10.96 -14.22
N ARG A 57 -14.56 11.23 -15.51
CA ARG A 57 -13.79 12.38 -15.98
C ARG A 57 -14.40 13.71 -15.52
N ALA A 58 -15.70 13.89 -15.63
CA ALA A 58 -16.35 15.14 -15.25
C ALA A 58 -16.25 15.39 -13.74
N PHE A 59 -16.34 14.32 -12.94
CA PHE A 59 -16.11 14.41 -11.50
C PHE A 59 -14.67 14.81 -11.20
N MET A 60 -13.66 14.16 -11.79
CA MET A 60 -12.24 14.48 -11.56
C MET A 60 -11.90 15.91 -11.99
N ASP A 61 -12.36 16.34 -13.17
CA ASP A 61 -12.18 17.73 -13.62
C ASP A 61 -12.81 18.71 -12.62
N SER A 62 -14.01 18.42 -12.09
CA SER A 62 -14.67 19.27 -11.09
C SER A 62 -13.88 19.40 -9.78
N VAL A 63 -13.12 18.38 -9.37
CA VAL A 63 -12.25 18.45 -8.20
C VAL A 63 -11.04 19.35 -8.48
N PHE A 64 -10.38 19.18 -9.62
CA PHE A 64 -9.23 20.02 -10.01
C PHE A 64 -9.62 21.49 -10.25
N GLU A 65 -10.86 21.76 -10.67
CA GLU A 65 -11.39 23.15 -10.83
C GLU A 65 -11.66 23.83 -9.48
N LYS A 66 -12.08 23.07 -8.46
CA LYS A 66 -12.46 23.62 -7.15
C LYS A 66 -11.29 23.78 -6.20
N GLU A 67 -10.31 22.89 -6.30
CA GLU A 67 -9.20 22.78 -5.36
C GLU A 67 -7.89 23.20 -6.02
N ASP A 68 -7.08 23.97 -5.30
CA ASP A 68 -5.73 24.35 -5.73
C ASP A 68 -4.77 23.18 -5.44
N ILE A 69 -4.62 22.26 -6.41
CA ILE A 69 -3.86 21.02 -6.26
C ILE A 69 -2.41 21.22 -6.75
N ASP A 70 -1.44 20.94 -5.91
CA ASP A 70 -0.01 20.94 -6.23
C ASP A 70 0.49 19.60 -6.80
N GLY A 71 -0.04 18.51 -6.30
CA GLY A 71 0.35 17.16 -6.73
C GLY A 71 -0.62 16.10 -6.24
N VAL A 72 -0.47 14.90 -6.80
CA VAL A 72 -1.37 13.76 -6.55
C VAL A 72 -0.60 12.62 -5.89
N ILE A 73 -1.18 11.99 -4.87
CA ILE A 73 -0.74 10.69 -4.35
C ILE A 73 -1.84 9.68 -4.65
N HIS A 74 -1.49 8.63 -5.40
CA HIS A 74 -2.45 7.71 -5.99
C HIS A 74 -2.39 6.32 -5.36
N PHE A 75 -3.35 6.04 -4.48
CA PHE A 75 -3.58 4.71 -3.89
C PHE A 75 -4.78 3.98 -4.49
N ALA A 76 -5.73 4.71 -5.11
CA ALA A 76 -6.99 4.13 -5.59
C ALA A 76 -6.73 3.03 -6.62
N ALA A 77 -6.93 1.78 -6.21
CA ALA A 77 -6.78 0.60 -7.06
C ALA A 77 -7.47 -0.61 -6.43
N SER A 78 -7.92 -1.55 -7.25
CA SER A 78 -8.20 -2.91 -6.81
C SER A 78 -6.88 -3.63 -6.56
N SER A 79 -6.70 -4.28 -5.37
CA SER A 79 -5.38 -4.74 -4.89
C SER A 79 -5.32 -6.22 -4.49
N GLN A 80 -6.44 -6.95 -4.52
CA GLN A 80 -6.47 -8.36 -4.10
C GLN A 80 -5.96 -9.29 -5.20
N VAL A 81 -4.76 -9.86 -5.02
CA VAL A 81 -4.12 -10.77 -5.99
C VAL A 81 -5.04 -11.94 -6.37
N GLY A 82 -5.61 -12.63 -5.38
CA GLY A 82 -6.49 -13.79 -5.63
C GLY A 82 -7.78 -13.43 -6.41
N GLU A 83 -8.37 -12.25 -6.17
CA GLU A 83 -9.50 -11.76 -6.93
C GLU A 83 -9.10 -11.40 -8.37
N SER A 84 -7.92 -10.81 -8.54
CA SER A 84 -7.42 -10.39 -9.86
C SER A 84 -7.33 -11.54 -10.86
N MET A 85 -7.03 -12.75 -10.37
CA MET A 85 -6.96 -13.96 -11.21
C MET A 85 -8.34 -14.51 -11.59
N LYS A 86 -9.38 -14.15 -10.82
CA LYS A 86 -10.78 -14.57 -11.09
C LYS A 86 -11.55 -13.52 -11.88
N ASN A 87 -11.29 -12.25 -11.66
CA ASN A 87 -11.98 -11.09 -12.25
C ASN A 87 -11.00 -10.10 -12.89
N PRO A 88 -10.18 -10.51 -13.87
CA PRO A 88 -9.12 -9.64 -14.42
C PRO A 88 -9.67 -8.34 -15.03
N LEU A 89 -10.80 -8.38 -15.72
CA LEU A 89 -11.38 -7.20 -16.36
C LEU A 89 -11.82 -6.12 -15.37
N LYS A 90 -12.20 -6.49 -14.12
CA LYS A 90 -12.44 -5.53 -13.04
C LYS A 90 -11.17 -4.73 -12.74
N TYR A 91 -10.00 -5.41 -12.71
CA TYR A 91 -8.70 -4.80 -12.44
C TYR A 91 -8.25 -3.89 -13.57
N TYR A 92 -8.42 -4.31 -14.81
CA TYR A 92 -8.15 -3.45 -15.97
C TYR A 92 -9.06 -2.21 -15.96
N SER A 93 -10.36 -2.37 -15.78
CA SER A 93 -11.30 -1.25 -15.75
C SER A 93 -10.99 -0.28 -14.60
N ASN A 94 -10.79 -0.77 -13.38
CA ASN A 94 -10.56 0.09 -12.23
C ASN A 94 -9.17 0.72 -12.25
N ASN A 95 -8.13 -0.10 -12.43
CA ASN A 95 -6.76 0.36 -12.29
C ASN A 95 -6.28 1.14 -13.53
N LEU A 96 -6.47 0.60 -14.74
CA LEU A 96 -5.96 1.24 -15.95
C LEU A 96 -6.86 2.35 -16.45
N CYS A 97 -8.16 2.08 -16.65
CA CYS A 97 -9.06 3.14 -17.15
C CYS A 97 -9.19 4.29 -16.14
N GLY A 98 -9.18 3.99 -14.82
CA GLY A 98 -9.14 5.03 -13.80
C GLY A 98 -7.87 5.88 -13.87
N THR A 99 -6.72 5.25 -14.08
CA THR A 99 -5.44 5.98 -14.24
C THR A 99 -5.41 6.78 -15.54
N GLU A 100 -5.97 6.25 -16.64
CA GLU A 100 -6.09 7.00 -17.91
C GLU A 100 -6.86 8.30 -17.70
N VAL A 101 -8.06 8.22 -17.14
CA VAL A 101 -8.90 9.39 -16.83
C VAL A 101 -8.19 10.38 -15.91
N LEU A 102 -7.51 9.87 -14.87
CA LEU A 102 -6.72 10.72 -13.97
C LEU A 102 -5.63 11.49 -14.71
N LEU A 103 -4.84 10.80 -15.54
CA LEU A 103 -3.73 11.42 -16.28
C LEU A 103 -4.23 12.46 -17.29
N GLU A 104 -5.34 12.18 -17.98
CA GLU A 104 -5.98 13.16 -18.87
C GLU A 104 -6.44 14.41 -18.11
N SER A 105 -7.06 14.23 -16.92
CA SER A 105 -7.48 15.34 -16.07
C SER A 105 -6.28 16.13 -15.55
N MET A 106 -5.23 15.46 -15.07
CA MET A 106 -4.00 16.13 -14.62
C MET A 106 -3.35 16.98 -15.73
N VAL A 107 -3.25 16.43 -16.95
CA VAL A 107 -2.68 17.15 -18.10
C VAL A 107 -3.56 18.38 -18.45
N ALA A 108 -4.89 18.21 -18.47
CA ALA A 108 -5.82 19.29 -18.79
C ALA A 108 -5.76 20.45 -17.78
N HIS A 109 -5.51 20.15 -16.51
CA HIS A 109 -5.45 21.14 -15.42
C HIS A 109 -4.01 21.55 -15.05
N GLY A 110 -3.00 21.08 -15.77
CA GLY A 110 -1.60 21.49 -15.57
C GLY A 110 -0.96 20.94 -14.29
N ILE A 111 -1.47 19.84 -13.75
CA ILE A 111 -0.90 19.17 -12.57
C ILE A 111 0.24 18.26 -13.05
N ASP A 112 1.46 18.54 -12.59
CA ASP A 112 2.69 17.96 -13.12
C ASP A 112 3.40 16.96 -12.18
N LYS A 113 2.83 16.65 -11.00
CA LYS A 113 3.47 15.76 -10.01
C LYS A 113 2.52 14.66 -9.56
N ILE A 114 3.00 13.41 -9.60
CA ILE A 114 2.27 12.26 -9.07
C ILE A 114 3.19 11.27 -8.36
N VAL A 115 2.81 10.87 -7.15
CA VAL A 115 3.40 9.72 -6.43
C VAL A 115 2.43 8.56 -6.51
N PHE A 116 2.92 7.42 -6.97
CA PHE A 116 2.12 6.23 -7.22
C PHE A 116 2.47 5.10 -6.26
N SER A 117 1.47 4.60 -5.57
CA SER A 117 1.51 3.38 -4.79
C SER A 117 1.55 2.16 -5.73
N SER A 118 2.77 1.73 -6.11
CA SER A 118 3.01 0.55 -6.91
C SER A 118 3.15 -0.70 -6.03
N THR A 119 3.71 -1.76 -6.55
CA THR A 119 3.85 -3.03 -5.85
C THR A 119 5.08 -3.80 -6.31
N ALA A 120 5.68 -4.56 -5.41
CA ALA A 120 6.70 -5.54 -5.76
C ALA A 120 6.17 -6.74 -6.56
N ALA A 121 4.84 -6.94 -6.64
CA ALA A 121 4.23 -7.93 -7.53
C ALA A 121 4.52 -7.68 -9.02
N THR A 122 5.03 -6.51 -9.39
CA THR A 122 5.53 -6.19 -10.74
C THR A 122 6.75 -7.02 -11.13
N TYR A 123 7.54 -7.48 -10.18
CA TYR A 123 8.74 -8.31 -10.44
C TYR A 123 8.37 -9.77 -10.75
N GLY A 124 7.27 -10.29 -10.22
CA GLY A 124 6.91 -11.69 -10.30
C GLY A 124 7.81 -12.57 -9.44
N GLU A 125 8.39 -13.63 -10.01
CA GLU A 125 9.37 -14.48 -9.33
C GLU A 125 10.78 -13.88 -9.47
N PRO A 126 11.40 -13.43 -8.37
CA PRO A 126 12.71 -12.77 -8.45
C PRO A 126 13.83 -13.76 -8.75
N GLU A 127 14.78 -13.36 -9.60
CA GLU A 127 16.00 -14.12 -9.89
C GLU A 127 17.07 -13.94 -8.81
N SER A 128 17.01 -12.85 -8.05
CA SER A 128 17.97 -12.52 -6.98
C SER A 128 17.28 -11.89 -5.77
N ILE A 129 17.88 -12.05 -4.59
CA ILE A 129 17.44 -11.46 -3.33
C ILE A 129 18.64 -10.72 -2.70
N PRO A 130 18.46 -9.47 -2.24
CA PRO A 130 17.25 -8.64 -2.30
C PRO A 130 16.94 -8.14 -3.72
N ILE A 131 15.66 -7.95 -4.03
CA ILE A 131 15.18 -7.45 -5.31
C ILE A 131 15.59 -5.97 -5.46
N MET A 132 16.16 -5.64 -6.61
CA MET A 132 16.59 -4.28 -6.96
C MET A 132 15.63 -3.63 -7.98
N GLU A 133 15.61 -2.30 -8.05
CA GLU A 133 14.80 -1.58 -9.05
C GLU A 133 15.23 -1.85 -10.51
N THR A 134 16.45 -2.35 -10.70
CA THR A 134 17.02 -2.73 -12.00
C THR A 134 16.61 -4.13 -12.44
N ASP A 135 16.00 -4.93 -11.54
CA ASP A 135 15.60 -6.29 -11.86
C ASP A 135 14.44 -6.30 -12.87
N SER A 136 14.38 -7.36 -13.65
CA SER A 136 13.33 -7.54 -14.66
C SER A 136 11.95 -7.61 -14.04
N THR A 137 10.95 -7.10 -14.75
CA THR A 137 9.56 -7.09 -14.30
C THR A 137 8.74 -8.07 -15.13
N HIS A 138 8.29 -9.16 -14.51
CA HIS A 138 7.50 -10.23 -15.13
C HIS A 138 6.37 -10.64 -14.18
N PRO A 139 5.28 -9.83 -14.07
CA PRO A 139 4.18 -10.13 -13.18
C PRO A 139 3.59 -11.52 -13.43
N THR A 140 3.31 -12.25 -12.35
CA THR A 140 2.69 -13.60 -12.42
C THR A 140 1.19 -13.56 -12.14
N ASN A 141 0.62 -12.38 -11.92
CA ASN A 141 -0.81 -12.20 -11.68
C ASN A 141 -1.32 -10.88 -12.28
N CYS A 142 -2.65 -10.83 -12.50
CA CYS A 142 -3.28 -9.69 -13.15
C CYS A 142 -3.13 -8.37 -12.36
N TYR A 143 -3.15 -8.42 -11.02
CA TYR A 143 -2.91 -7.22 -10.21
C TYR A 143 -1.53 -6.62 -10.49
N GLY A 144 -0.47 -7.42 -10.42
CA GLY A 144 0.90 -6.97 -10.73
C GLY A 144 1.03 -6.44 -12.15
N GLU A 145 0.38 -7.11 -13.14
CA GLU A 145 0.36 -6.65 -14.52
C GLU A 145 -0.32 -5.29 -14.67
N THR A 146 -1.47 -5.07 -14.00
CA THR A 146 -2.13 -3.75 -14.06
C THR A 146 -1.27 -2.66 -13.42
N LYS A 147 -0.61 -2.92 -12.28
CA LYS A 147 0.28 -1.95 -11.64
C LYS A 147 1.49 -1.61 -12.52
N LEU A 148 2.12 -2.61 -13.15
CA LEU A 148 3.21 -2.38 -14.10
C LEU A 148 2.74 -1.59 -15.33
N SER A 149 1.54 -1.86 -15.82
CA SER A 149 0.94 -1.10 -16.92
C SER A 149 0.70 0.36 -16.54
N MET A 150 0.24 0.64 -15.32
CA MET A 150 0.09 2.01 -14.81
C MET A 150 1.45 2.73 -14.75
N GLU A 151 2.53 2.08 -14.28
CA GLU A 151 3.88 2.67 -14.33
C GLU A 151 4.31 3.04 -15.77
N LYS A 152 3.99 2.17 -16.74
CA LYS A 152 4.25 2.47 -18.16
C LYS A 152 3.43 3.66 -18.67
N MET A 153 2.17 3.80 -18.23
CA MET A 153 1.34 4.96 -18.56
C MET A 153 1.96 6.24 -18.01
N PHE A 154 2.40 6.28 -16.75
CA PHE A 154 3.12 7.43 -16.18
C PHE A 154 4.37 7.78 -16.97
N LYS A 155 5.18 6.78 -17.33
CA LYS A 155 6.41 6.96 -18.12
C LYS A 155 6.12 7.63 -19.47
N TRP A 156 5.14 7.15 -20.23
CA TRP A 156 4.82 7.71 -21.54
C TRP A 156 4.16 9.08 -21.44
N THR A 157 3.32 9.32 -20.43
CA THR A 157 2.74 10.64 -20.16
C THR A 157 3.80 11.65 -19.75
N ALA A 158 4.76 11.23 -18.93
CA ALA A 158 5.90 12.07 -18.53
C ALA A 158 6.73 12.53 -19.74
N LEU A 159 6.95 11.65 -20.71
CA LEU A 159 7.69 12.00 -21.94
C LEU A 159 6.91 12.97 -22.84
N ALA A 160 5.57 12.92 -22.83
CA ALA A 160 4.73 13.73 -23.71
C ALA A 160 4.29 15.05 -23.09
N HIS A 161 4.12 15.15 -21.77
CA HIS A 161 3.38 16.22 -21.09
C HIS A 161 4.09 16.83 -19.88
N ASN A 162 5.40 16.74 -19.77
CA ASN A 162 6.17 17.32 -18.65
C ASN A 162 5.68 16.86 -17.25
N LEU A 163 5.02 15.69 -17.19
CA LEU A 163 4.63 15.05 -15.92
C LEU A 163 5.87 14.47 -15.25
N ARG A 164 5.95 14.59 -13.94
CA ARG A 164 6.96 13.92 -13.12
C ARG A 164 6.30 12.94 -12.18
N PHE A 165 6.82 11.74 -12.09
CA PHE A 165 6.24 10.71 -11.25
C PHE A 165 7.28 9.99 -10.39
N VAL A 166 6.84 9.52 -9.24
CA VAL A 166 7.56 8.53 -8.44
C VAL A 166 6.64 7.32 -8.23
N SER A 167 7.14 6.12 -8.59
CA SER A 167 6.47 4.86 -8.29
C SER A 167 7.18 4.19 -7.10
N LEU A 168 6.42 3.88 -6.05
CA LEU A 168 6.92 3.19 -4.85
C LEU A 168 6.49 1.73 -4.88
N ARG A 169 7.44 0.80 -5.04
CA ARG A 169 7.19 -0.65 -5.06
C ARG A 169 7.47 -1.25 -3.68
N TYR A 170 6.47 -1.88 -3.10
CA TYR A 170 6.59 -2.53 -1.79
C TYR A 170 5.77 -3.81 -1.70
N PHE A 171 6.02 -4.62 -0.68
CA PHE A 171 5.35 -5.91 -0.47
C PHE A 171 4.17 -5.76 0.49
N ASN A 172 4.37 -6.12 1.76
CA ASN A 172 3.30 -6.25 2.72
C ASN A 172 3.25 -5.00 3.62
N ALA A 173 2.31 -4.11 3.35
CA ALA A 173 1.95 -3.07 4.30
C ALA A 173 1.32 -3.71 5.54
N CYS A 174 1.69 -3.25 6.72
CA CYS A 174 1.24 -3.83 7.98
C CYS A 174 1.28 -2.82 9.12
N GLY A 175 0.73 -3.19 10.27
CA GLY A 175 0.65 -2.30 11.42
C GLY A 175 -0.61 -1.42 11.39
N ALA A 176 -0.68 -0.48 12.30
CA ALA A 176 -1.72 0.52 12.41
C ALA A 176 -1.15 1.83 12.95
N HIS A 177 -1.89 2.92 12.81
CA HIS A 177 -1.44 4.20 13.33
C HIS A 177 -1.24 4.12 14.86
N PRO A 178 -0.12 4.64 15.40
CA PRO A 178 0.21 4.52 16.83
C PRO A 178 -0.84 5.10 17.78
N ASN A 179 -1.64 6.10 17.33
CA ASN A 179 -2.74 6.64 18.13
C ASN A 179 -3.89 5.62 18.33
N GLY A 180 -4.02 4.61 17.42
CA GLY A 180 -5.07 3.58 17.45
C GLY A 180 -6.42 4.02 16.87
N GLU A 181 -6.46 5.16 16.15
CA GLU A 181 -7.69 5.67 15.53
C GLU A 181 -7.96 5.06 14.15
N ILE A 182 -6.90 4.70 13.42
CA ILE A 182 -7.00 4.09 12.11
C ILE A 182 -6.10 2.86 11.98
N GLY A 183 -6.54 1.89 11.17
CA GLY A 183 -5.83 0.64 10.94
C GLY A 183 -6.38 -0.11 9.73
N GLU A 184 -5.94 -1.36 9.59
CA GLU A 184 -6.31 -2.20 8.46
C GLU A 184 -7.69 -2.83 8.68
N ALA A 185 -8.60 -2.65 7.70
CA ALA A 185 -9.91 -3.28 7.69
C ALA A 185 -10.31 -3.64 6.26
N HIS A 186 -10.13 -4.89 5.88
CA HIS A 186 -10.52 -5.42 4.58
C HIS A 186 -11.69 -6.41 4.70
N SER A 187 -12.52 -6.47 3.67
CA SER A 187 -13.60 -7.46 3.57
C SER A 187 -13.65 -8.02 2.14
N PRO A 188 -13.25 -9.31 1.92
CA PRO A 188 -12.64 -10.23 2.90
C PRO A 188 -11.21 -9.83 3.29
N GLU A 189 -10.77 -10.19 4.50
CA GLU A 189 -9.39 -10.04 4.92
C GLU A 189 -8.53 -11.19 4.38
N THR A 190 -7.35 -10.86 3.86
CA THR A 190 -6.43 -11.84 3.25
C THR A 190 -4.98 -11.68 3.70
N HIS A 191 -4.66 -10.61 4.44
CA HIS A 191 -3.30 -10.36 4.91
C HIS A 191 -2.97 -11.12 6.18
N LEU A 192 -1.72 -11.55 6.30
CA LEU A 192 -1.29 -12.48 7.34
C LEU A 192 -1.49 -11.94 8.76
N ILE A 193 -1.00 -10.73 9.05
CA ILE A 193 -1.06 -10.17 10.41
C ILE A 193 -2.50 -9.99 10.90
N PRO A 194 -3.42 -9.35 10.15
CA PRO A 194 -4.83 -9.32 10.55
C PRO A 194 -5.45 -10.70 10.76
N LEU A 195 -5.16 -11.67 9.87
CA LEU A 195 -5.69 -13.04 10.01
C LEU A 195 -5.18 -13.73 11.28
N ILE A 196 -3.91 -13.53 11.66
CA ILE A 196 -3.35 -14.01 12.92
C ILE A 196 -4.08 -13.37 14.09
N LEU A 197 -4.31 -12.05 14.05
CA LEU A 197 -4.94 -11.28 15.13
C LEU A 197 -6.45 -11.56 15.28
N GLN A 198 -7.11 -12.10 14.25
CA GLN A 198 -8.48 -12.63 14.37
C GLN A 198 -8.58 -13.81 15.34
N VAL A 199 -7.49 -14.55 15.60
CA VAL A 199 -7.51 -15.68 16.52
C VAL A 199 -7.68 -15.20 17.98
N PRO A 200 -6.84 -14.31 18.53
CA PRO A 200 -7.05 -13.78 19.88
C PRO A 200 -8.34 -12.95 20.02
N ASN A 201 -8.89 -12.40 18.94
CA ASN A 201 -10.20 -11.74 18.92
C ASN A 201 -11.38 -12.71 18.88
N GLY A 202 -11.14 -14.04 18.87
CA GLY A 202 -12.20 -15.05 18.85
C GLY A 202 -12.94 -15.19 17.51
N GLN A 203 -12.44 -14.60 16.44
CA GLN A 203 -13.04 -14.65 15.10
C GLN A 203 -12.55 -15.85 14.28
N ARG A 204 -11.45 -16.48 14.71
CA ARG A 204 -10.85 -17.68 14.13
C ARG A 204 -10.40 -18.64 15.23
N GLU A 205 -10.47 -19.94 14.95
CA GLU A 205 -9.97 -20.96 15.87
C GLU A 205 -8.44 -21.11 15.79
N TYR A 206 -7.86 -20.95 14.60
CA TYR A 206 -6.43 -21.11 14.32
C TYR A 206 -6.01 -20.32 13.11
N ILE A 207 -4.69 -20.18 12.93
CA ILE A 207 -4.06 -19.67 11.72
C ILE A 207 -3.48 -20.82 10.87
N SER A 208 -3.68 -20.80 9.55
CA SER A 208 -3.05 -21.73 8.62
C SER A 208 -1.68 -21.21 8.17
N ILE A 209 -0.66 -22.06 8.24
CA ILE A 209 0.70 -21.84 7.74
C ILE A 209 0.86 -22.67 6.46
N PHE A 210 0.96 -22.02 5.31
CA PHE A 210 1.02 -22.68 4.02
C PHE A 210 2.46 -23.01 3.63
N GLY A 211 2.80 -24.30 3.66
CA GLY A 211 4.14 -24.83 3.43
C GLY A 211 5.06 -24.76 4.66
N ASN A 212 5.78 -25.84 4.91
CA ASN A 212 6.75 -25.99 6.01
C ASN A 212 8.09 -26.56 5.54
N ASP A 213 8.29 -26.62 4.22
CA ASP A 213 9.39 -27.29 3.54
C ASP A 213 10.11 -26.36 2.52
N TYR A 214 9.93 -25.03 2.65
CA TYR A 214 10.69 -24.04 1.87
C TYR A 214 12.16 -24.02 2.32
N ASP A 215 13.05 -23.68 1.39
CA ASP A 215 14.48 -23.46 1.69
C ASP A 215 14.67 -22.12 2.43
N THR A 216 14.27 -22.11 3.71
CA THR A 216 14.33 -20.98 4.63
C THR A 216 14.69 -21.50 6.04
N LYS A 217 15.01 -20.60 6.96
CA LYS A 217 15.49 -20.98 8.30
C LYS A 217 14.53 -21.86 9.13
N ASP A 218 13.22 -21.80 8.86
CA ASP A 218 12.21 -22.57 9.61
C ASP A 218 11.21 -23.30 8.71
N GLY A 219 11.49 -23.33 7.41
CA GLY A 219 10.68 -24.01 6.39
C GLY A 219 9.46 -23.22 5.92
N THR A 220 9.18 -22.02 6.46
CA THR A 220 8.06 -21.17 6.01
C THR A 220 8.52 -20.01 5.16
N CYS A 221 7.62 -19.43 4.35
CA CYS A 221 7.95 -18.31 3.48
C CYS A 221 8.49 -17.11 4.26
N VAL A 222 9.47 -16.41 3.65
CA VAL A 222 10.01 -15.15 4.14
C VAL A 222 9.35 -14.00 3.35
N ARG A 223 8.84 -13.00 4.05
CA ARG A 223 8.24 -11.80 3.46
C ARG A 223 8.80 -10.54 4.08
N ASP A 224 8.80 -9.49 3.27
CA ASP A 224 9.14 -8.14 3.71
C ASP A 224 7.87 -7.45 4.24
N TYR A 225 7.91 -7.03 5.50
CA TYR A 225 6.81 -6.35 6.19
C TYR A 225 7.22 -4.91 6.47
N ILE A 226 6.40 -3.97 6.03
CA ILE A 226 6.68 -2.54 6.16
C ILE A 226 5.54 -1.90 6.91
N HIS A 227 5.87 -1.20 8.00
CA HIS A 227 4.86 -0.49 8.76
C HIS A 227 4.17 0.58 7.90
N VAL A 228 2.87 0.66 7.99
CA VAL A 228 2.05 1.55 7.16
C VAL A 228 2.40 3.03 7.33
N ASN A 229 2.86 3.46 8.53
CA ASN A 229 3.34 4.83 8.73
C ASN A 229 4.69 5.09 8.04
N ASP A 230 5.59 4.09 7.96
CA ASP A 230 6.84 4.22 7.20
C ASP A 230 6.56 4.31 5.69
N LEU A 231 5.52 3.60 5.20
CA LEU A 231 5.04 3.78 3.84
C LEU A 231 4.46 5.18 3.61
N ALA A 232 3.65 5.69 4.54
CA ALA A 232 3.12 7.05 4.48
C ALA A 232 4.25 8.08 4.37
N GLN A 233 5.28 7.97 5.21
CA GLN A 233 6.45 8.83 5.16
C GLN A 233 7.19 8.74 3.83
N ALA A 234 7.33 7.54 3.24
CA ALA A 234 7.95 7.38 1.92
C ALA A 234 7.18 8.12 0.82
N HIS A 235 5.83 8.11 0.86
CA HIS A 235 5.00 8.84 -0.10
C HIS A 235 5.14 10.37 0.07
N ILE A 236 5.24 10.85 1.31
CA ILE A 236 5.49 12.27 1.60
C ILE A 236 6.86 12.70 1.07
N LEU A 237 7.91 11.94 1.38
CA LEU A 237 9.27 12.21 0.90
C LEU A 237 9.37 12.16 -0.63
N ALA A 238 8.65 11.25 -1.28
CA ALA A 238 8.58 11.18 -2.73
C ALA A 238 7.88 12.42 -3.34
N MET A 239 6.83 12.94 -2.72
CA MET A 239 6.18 14.18 -3.14
C MET A 239 7.11 15.37 -2.96
N GLU A 240 7.82 15.46 -1.85
CA GLU A 240 8.79 16.53 -1.60
C GLU A 240 9.98 16.47 -2.56
N TYR A 241 10.45 15.25 -2.89
CA TYR A 241 11.45 15.05 -3.92
C TYR A 241 11.01 15.62 -5.28
N LEU A 242 9.75 15.39 -5.69
CA LEU A 242 9.21 15.97 -6.92
C LEU A 242 9.06 17.49 -6.83
N ARG A 243 8.64 18.04 -5.68
CA ARG A 243 8.51 19.49 -5.43
C ARG A 243 9.85 20.21 -5.56
N THR A 244 10.91 19.59 -5.08
CA THR A 244 12.27 20.15 -5.11
C THR A 244 13.00 19.93 -6.44
N GLY A 245 12.31 19.47 -7.48
CA GLY A 245 12.84 19.34 -8.84
C GLY A 245 13.38 17.94 -9.16
N GLY A 246 13.07 16.95 -8.34
CA GLY A 246 13.43 15.56 -8.61
C GLY A 246 12.83 15.03 -9.92
N THR A 247 13.54 14.12 -10.57
CA THR A 247 13.14 13.49 -11.84
C THR A 247 12.24 12.27 -11.60
N SER A 248 11.47 11.90 -12.63
CA SER A 248 10.66 10.68 -12.58
C SER A 248 11.52 9.46 -12.29
N ASP A 249 11.10 8.63 -11.32
CA ASP A 249 11.86 7.47 -10.87
C ASP A 249 10.98 6.41 -10.21
N ILE A 250 11.58 5.23 -9.97
CA ILE A 250 10.97 4.10 -9.26
C ILE A 250 11.84 3.76 -8.06
N PHE A 251 11.22 3.52 -6.90
CA PHE A 251 11.92 3.14 -5.68
C PHE A 251 11.27 1.91 -5.05
N ASN A 252 12.10 0.97 -4.63
CA ASN A 252 11.67 -0.12 -3.76
C ASN A 252 11.62 0.35 -2.31
N LEU A 253 10.62 -0.10 -1.59
CA LEU A 253 10.51 0.06 -0.15
C LEU A 253 10.49 -1.33 0.49
N GLY A 254 11.41 -1.58 1.38
CA GLY A 254 11.55 -2.83 2.11
C GLY A 254 12.32 -2.59 3.41
N ASN A 255 12.15 -3.44 4.41
CA ASN A 255 12.99 -3.40 5.60
C ASN A 255 14.36 -4.08 5.35
N GLY A 256 14.45 -4.87 4.26
CA GLY A 256 15.70 -5.51 3.82
C GLY A 256 16.10 -6.77 4.60
N VAL A 257 15.34 -7.16 5.63
CA VAL A 257 15.63 -8.34 6.47
C VAL A 257 14.66 -9.48 6.16
N GLY A 258 13.37 -9.19 6.08
CA GLY A 258 12.29 -10.16 5.94
C GLY A 258 12.05 -10.98 7.22
N PHE A 259 10.82 -11.46 7.36
CA PHE A 259 10.43 -12.32 8.48
C PHE A 259 9.70 -13.55 7.95
N THR A 260 9.91 -14.70 8.60
CA THR A 260 9.18 -15.91 8.26
C THR A 260 7.74 -15.84 8.80
N VAL A 261 6.85 -16.65 8.22
CA VAL A 261 5.47 -16.75 8.73
C VAL A 261 5.44 -17.22 10.18
N LYS A 262 6.30 -18.19 10.56
CA LYS A 262 6.39 -18.66 11.95
C LYS A 262 6.86 -17.56 12.92
N GLU A 263 7.83 -16.74 12.51
CA GLU A 263 8.28 -15.61 13.34
C GLU A 263 7.15 -14.62 13.61
N VAL A 264 6.35 -14.29 12.58
CA VAL A 264 5.19 -13.39 12.75
C VAL A 264 4.18 -13.98 13.74
N VAL A 265 3.91 -15.29 13.66
CA VAL A 265 3.01 -15.97 14.61
C VAL A 265 3.58 -15.94 16.03
N GLU A 266 4.88 -16.20 16.22
CA GLU A 266 5.50 -16.18 17.55
C GLU A 266 5.48 -14.77 18.18
N VAL A 267 5.78 -13.75 17.38
CA VAL A 267 5.68 -12.36 17.85
C VAL A 267 4.23 -12.00 18.20
N ALA A 268 3.26 -12.44 17.41
CA ALA A 268 1.84 -12.21 17.72
C ALA A 268 1.41 -12.92 19.02
N ARG A 269 1.91 -14.13 19.30
CA ARG A 269 1.70 -14.83 20.59
C ARG A 269 2.24 -14.01 21.76
N LYS A 270 3.46 -13.49 21.61
CA LYS A 270 4.10 -12.65 22.63
C LYS A 270 3.31 -11.36 22.88
N VAL A 271 2.93 -10.64 21.82
CA VAL A 271 2.24 -9.36 21.90
C VAL A 271 0.83 -9.49 22.47
N THR A 272 0.07 -10.51 22.04
CA THR A 272 -1.32 -10.68 22.45
C THR A 272 -1.46 -11.44 23.79
N GLY A 273 -0.44 -12.18 24.22
CA GLY A 273 -0.52 -13.12 25.33
C GLY A 273 -1.41 -14.35 25.06
N HIS A 274 -1.85 -14.54 23.81
CA HIS A 274 -2.72 -15.64 23.39
C HIS A 274 -1.90 -16.75 22.72
N PRO A 275 -2.23 -18.05 22.95
CA PRO A 275 -1.45 -19.17 22.38
C PRO A 275 -1.51 -19.30 20.86
N ILE A 276 -2.45 -18.65 20.20
CA ILE A 276 -2.69 -18.63 18.74
C ILE A 276 -2.36 -19.99 18.11
N PRO A 277 -3.31 -20.95 18.15
CA PRO A 277 -3.13 -22.25 17.51
C PRO A 277 -2.80 -22.09 16.02
N ALA A 278 -1.84 -22.87 15.53
CA ALA A 278 -1.46 -22.85 14.12
C ALA A 278 -1.54 -24.26 13.53
N ARG A 279 -1.95 -24.35 12.25
CA ARG A 279 -1.98 -25.60 11.48
C ARG A 279 -1.13 -25.45 10.24
N GLU A 280 -0.31 -26.44 9.96
CA GLU A 280 0.48 -26.50 8.74
C GLU A 280 -0.39 -27.07 7.62
N GLU A 281 -0.39 -26.40 6.48
CA GLU A 281 -1.14 -26.74 5.27
C GLU A 281 -0.18 -26.91 4.09
N GLU A 282 -0.62 -27.49 2.99
CA GLU A 282 0.17 -27.59 1.77
C GLU A 282 0.56 -26.20 1.22
N ARG A 283 1.66 -26.14 0.47
CA ARG A 283 2.09 -24.89 -0.19
C ARG A 283 1.00 -24.32 -1.07
N ARG A 284 0.87 -23.01 -1.07
CA ARG A 284 0.10 -22.33 -2.12
C ARG A 284 0.86 -22.38 -3.42
N SER A 285 0.17 -22.69 -4.51
CA SER A 285 0.78 -22.70 -5.85
C SER A 285 1.29 -21.31 -6.22
N GLY A 286 2.55 -21.21 -6.67
CA GLY A 286 3.16 -19.96 -7.10
C GLY A 286 3.65 -19.04 -5.97
N ASP A 287 3.71 -19.53 -4.73
CA ASP A 287 4.26 -18.76 -3.60
C ASP A 287 5.80 -18.89 -3.54
N PRO A 288 6.59 -17.82 -3.81
CA PRO A 288 8.05 -17.88 -3.69
C PRO A 288 8.48 -18.08 -2.23
N SER A 289 9.62 -18.76 -2.02
CA SER A 289 10.18 -18.97 -0.68
C SER A 289 10.52 -17.65 0.02
N THR A 290 11.07 -16.68 -0.71
CA THR A 290 11.58 -15.42 -0.15
C THR A 290 11.25 -14.25 -1.06
N LEU A 291 10.68 -13.19 -0.48
CA LEU A 291 10.43 -11.92 -1.15
C LEU A 291 10.90 -10.77 -0.25
N ILE A 292 12.06 -10.21 -0.57
CA ILE A 292 12.69 -9.10 0.14
C ILE A 292 13.21 -8.10 -0.90
N ALA A 293 12.92 -6.81 -0.70
CA ALA A 293 13.40 -5.74 -1.56
C ALA A 293 14.56 -4.95 -0.92
N SER A 294 15.49 -4.51 -1.75
CA SER A 294 16.45 -3.50 -1.34
C SER A 294 15.78 -2.12 -1.33
N SER A 295 15.95 -1.38 -0.25
CA SER A 295 15.49 0.01 -0.14
C SER A 295 16.63 1.04 -0.17
N GLU A 296 17.82 0.62 -0.53
CA GLU A 296 19.01 1.47 -0.51
C GLU A 296 18.85 2.71 -1.40
N LYS A 297 18.20 2.59 -2.55
CA LYS A 297 17.91 3.72 -3.42
C LYS A 297 16.97 4.73 -2.75
N ALA A 298 15.91 4.28 -2.12
CA ALA A 298 14.98 5.15 -1.39
C ALA A 298 15.67 5.85 -0.20
N LYS A 299 16.52 5.14 0.54
CA LYS A 299 17.31 5.72 1.65
C LYS A 299 18.26 6.79 1.16
N ASN A 300 18.98 6.54 0.08
CA ASN A 300 20.02 7.46 -0.42
C ASN A 300 19.45 8.67 -1.16
N ILE A 301 18.36 8.53 -1.91
CA ILE A 301 17.79 9.59 -2.77
C ILE A 301 16.66 10.33 -2.08
N LEU A 302 15.69 9.62 -1.50
CA LEU A 302 14.56 10.22 -0.79
C LEU A 302 14.87 10.54 0.68
N GLY A 303 15.97 10.01 1.22
CA GLY A 303 16.28 10.13 2.65
C GLY A 303 15.36 9.30 3.53
N TRP A 304 14.67 8.30 2.97
CA TRP A 304 13.72 7.47 3.70
C TRP A 304 14.40 6.67 4.81
N LYS A 305 13.86 6.76 6.02
CA LYS A 305 14.37 6.07 7.21
C LYS A 305 13.18 5.48 7.97
N PRO A 306 12.88 4.18 7.80
CA PRO A 306 11.81 3.54 8.54
C PRO A 306 12.03 3.71 10.06
N GLN A 307 10.95 3.99 10.77
CA GLN A 307 10.93 4.22 12.23
C GLN A 307 10.31 3.03 12.98
N PHE A 308 9.59 2.17 12.26
CA PHE A 308 8.80 1.06 12.79
C PHE A 308 9.24 -0.27 12.15
N ASP A 309 10.56 -0.52 12.04
CA ASP A 309 11.12 -1.69 11.36
C ASP A 309 11.18 -2.95 12.25
N ASP A 310 10.88 -2.83 13.54
CA ASP A 310 10.77 -3.94 14.49
C ASP A 310 9.42 -4.66 14.34
N LEU A 311 9.45 -5.99 14.14
CA LEU A 311 8.25 -6.80 13.98
C LEU A 311 7.32 -6.76 15.19
N GLU A 312 7.87 -6.65 16.41
CA GLU A 312 7.07 -6.53 17.63
C GLU A 312 6.31 -5.21 17.69
N VAL A 313 6.92 -4.12 17.22
CA VAL A 313 6.26 -2.81 17.09
C VAL A 313 5.15 -2.88 16.05
N ILE A 314 5.42 -3.46 14.89
CA ILE A 314 4.43 -3.65 13.81
C ILE A 314 3.21 -4.41 14.34
N VAL A 315 3.42 -5.57 14.96
CA VAL A 315 2.33 -6.39 15.48
C VAL A 315 1.61 -5.72 16.65
N SER A 316 2.33 -4.97 17.49
CA SER A 316 1.74 -4.26 18.63
C SER A 316 0.78 -3.15 18.19
N THR A 317 1.15 -2.35 17.18
CA THR A 317 0.25 -1.32 16.65
C THR A 317 -0.97 -1.95 15.98
N ALA A 318 -0.78 -3.00 15.19
CA ALA A 318 -1.88 -3.76 14.59
C ALA A 318 -2.81 -4.34 15.66
N TRP A 319 -2.25 -4.96 16.72
CA TRP A 319 -3.05 -5.51 17.82
C TRP A 319 -3.84 -4.45 18.56
N LYS A 320 -3.24 -3.30 18.86
CA LYS A 320 -3.94 -2.17 19.47
C LYS A 320 -5.19 -1.79 18.69
N TRP A 321 -5.09 -1.68 17.36
CA TRP A 321 -6.22 -1.39 16.49
C TRP A 321 -7.24 -2.53 16.47
N HIS A 322 -6.85 -3.74 16.12
CA HIS A 322 -7.76 -4.88 15.95
C HIS A 322 -8.48 -5.27 17.26
N ASN A 323 -7.83 -5.12 18.41
CA ASN A 323 -8.43 -5.39 19.71
C ASN A 323 -9.52 -4.36 20.07
N SER A 324 -9.32 -3.10 19.71
CA SER A 324 -10.30 -2.03 19.94
C SER A 324 -11.37 -1.95 18.85
N HIS A 325 -11.09 -2.48 17.66
CA HIS A 325 -11.97 -2.47 16.50
C HIS A 325 -12.12 -3.88 15.88
N PRO A 326 -12.66 -4.85 16.61
CA PRO A 326 -12.74 -6.24 16.13
C PRO A 326 -13.60 -6.41 14.87
N GLN A 327 -14.50 -5.47 14.59
CA GLN A 327 -15.31 -5.41 13.38
C GLN A 327 -14.82 -4.35 12.35
N GLY A 328 -13.61 -3.85 12.51
CA GLY A 328 -13.07 -2.75 11.71
C GLY A 328 -13.80 -1.43 12.03
N TYR A 329 -14.03 -0.61 11.02
CA TYR A 329 -14.72 0.69 11.17
C TYR A 329 -16.25 0.57 11.35
N LYS A 330 -16.81 -0.63 11.35
CA LYS A 330 -18.25 -0.81 11.60
C LYS A 330 -18.53 -0.55 13.07
N THR A 331 -19.27 0.48 13.36
CA THR A 331 -19.93 0.69 14.66
C THR A 331 -20.91 -0.45 14.90
N VAL A 332 -20.79 -1.12 16.04
CA VAL A 332 -21.72 -2.15 16.53
C VAL A 332 -23.11 -1.53 16.76
#